data_a55d4ac845734ca8b91c994b9c258c9a
#
_entry.id   a55d4ac845734ca8b91c994b9c258c9a
#
_cell.length_a   1.000
_cell.length_b   1.000
_cell.length_c   1.000
_cell.angle_alpha   90.00
_cell.angle_beta   90.00
_cell.angle_gamma   90.00
#
_symmetry.space_group_name_H-M   'P 1'
#
loop_
_entity.id
_entity.type
_entity.pdbx_description
1 polymer ?
#
loop_
_entity_poly.entity_id
_entity_poly.type
_entity_poly.pdbx_seq_one_letter_code
_entity_poly.pdbx_strand_id
1 'polypeptide(L)'
;MKILVLGCNGMAGHMISLYFTENGHDVTGFARNKSRFINTITGDARDVGLLKGIVRAGKYDAVINAIGILNSFAEDNKSTASFLNGYLPHFLADVTADMDTQVVHMSTDCVFSGKDGGYSEQSVPDGNTFYDRSKALGELNDGKNLTLRNSIIGPDIKQSGIGLLNWFMQQKGPVVNGYTGAIWTGQTTLQLAKTMENAIANHAHGLINAVPNSSITKYELLKLFNKYLRGSSLEINPVNGVCADKSLIRTNFDLNYNIPDYETMISELAEWMKIYKELYPHYDIQ
;
A
#
# COMPACT_ATOMS: atom_id res chain seq x y z
N MET A 1 0.38 15.13 14.46
CA MET A 1 -1.00 14.77 14.06
C MET A 1 -1.45 13.57 14.86
N LYS A 2 -2.76 13.41 15.04
CA LYS A 2 -3.37 12.24 15.66
C LYS A 2 -3.95 11.34 14.57
N ILE A 3 -3.44 10.14 14.43
CA ILE A 3 -3.70 9.26 13.28
C ILE A 3 -4.30 7.93 13.74
N LEU A 4 -5.37 7.50 13.07
CA LEU A 4 -5.91 6.14 13.20
C LEU A 4 -5.50 5.32 11.97
N VAL A 5 -4.80 4.20 12.18
CA VAL A 5 -4.40 3.29 11.11
C VAL A 5 -5.24 2.02 11.17
N LEU A 6 -6.17 1.86 10.24
CA LEU A 6 -6.97 0.65 10.09
C LEU A 6 -6.13 -0.40 9.34
N GLY A 7 -6.05 -1.61 9.90
CA GLY A 7 -5.21 -2.67 9.35
C GLY A 7 -3.74 -2.56 9.74
N CYS A 8 -3.43 -1.99 10.90
CA CYS A 8 -2.09 -1.70 11.39
C CYS A 8 -1.13 -2.91 11.49
N ASN A 9 -1.62 -4.14 11.38
CA ASN A 9 -0.81 -5.37 11.36
C ASN A 9 -0.58 -5.93 9.95
N GLY A 10 -1.05 -5.25 8.89
CA GLY A 10 -0.81 -5.62 7.50
C GLY A 10 0.53 -5.11 6.97
N MET A 11 0.91 -5.56 5.75
CA MET A 11 2.16 -5.17 5.10
C MET A 11 2.36 -3.64 5.01
N ALA A 12 1.37 -2.89 4.56
CA ALA A 12 1.43 -1.43 4.54
C ALA A 12 1.17 -0.83 5.93
N GLY A 13 0.14 -1.33 6.62
CA GLY A 13 -0.30 -0.75 7.88
C GLY A 13 0.76 -0.73 8.98
N HIS A 14 1.60 -1.78 9.10
CA HIS A 14 2.65 -1.79 10.11
C HIS A 14 3.74 -0.76 9.80
N MET A 15 4.15 -0.64 8.54
CA MET A 15 5.15 0.33 8.10
C MET A 15 4.66 1.77 8.32
N ILE A 16 3.42 2.06 7.90
CA ILE A 16 2.77 3.35 8.11
C ILE A 16 2.74 3.68 9.61
N SER A 17 2.30 2.72 10.44
CA SER A 17 2.17 2.93 11.88
C SER A 17 3.51 3.24 12.54
N LEU A 18 4.56 2.49 12.21
CA LEU A 18 5.90 2.70 12.75
C LEU A 18 6.48 4.03 12.29
N TYR A 19 6.43 4.30 10.99
CA TYR A 19 6.95 5.54 10.41
C TYR A 19 6.32 6.79 11.05
N PHE A 20 4.98 6.82 11.14
CA PHE A 20 4.29 7.97 11.77
C PHE A 20 4.62 8.10 13.27
N THR A 21 4.75 6.99 13.98
CA THR A 21 5.15 7.02 15.41
C THR A 21 6.55 7.61 15.59
N GLU A 22 7.51 7.22 14.74
CA GLU A 22 8.88 7.72 14.78
C GLU A 22 8.99 9.21 14.44
N ASN A 23 8.10 9.69 13.58
CA ASN A 23 8.00 11.10 13.23
C ASN A 23 7.17 11.92 14.23
N GLY A 24 6.91 11.38 15.44
CA GLY A 24 6.31 12.11 16.54
C GLY A 24 4.79 12.31 16.44
N HIS A 25 4.11 11.50 15.62
CA HIS A 25 2.65 11.53 15.56
C HIS A 25 2.01 10.64 16.64
N ASP A 26 0.82 10.98 17.10
CA ASP A 26 0.01 10.17 18.01
C ASP A 26 -0.75 9.12 17.18
N VAL A 27 -0.22 7.89 17.16
CA VAL A 27 -0.74 6.80 16.31
C VAL A 27 -1.52 5.78 17.14
N THR A 28 -2.77 5.58 16.75
CA THR A 28 -3.61 4.48 17.23
C THR A 28 -3.84 3.49 16.08
N GLY A 29 -3.56 2.22 16.31
CA GLY A 29 -3.87 1.15 15.38
C GLY A 29 -5.26 0.56 15.61
N PHE A 30 -5.86 0.03 14.53
CA PHE A 30 -7.05 -0.83 14.61
C PHE A 30 -6.79 -2.12 13.83
N ALA A 31 -6.99 -3.26 14.47
CA ALA A 31 -6.83 -4.58 13.86
C ALA A 31 -7.58 -5.65 14.63
N ARG A 32 -7.76 -6.85 14.03
CA ARG A 32 -8.38 -8.01 14.70
C ARG A 32 -7.56 -8.54 15.88
N ASN A 33 -6.25 -8.32 15.87
CA ASN A 33 -5.32 -8.73 16.93
C ASN A 33 -4.47 -7.55 17.38
N LYS A 34 -4.06 -7.55 18.64
CA LYS A 34 -3.18 -6.53 19.21
C LYS A 34 -1.85 -6.47 18.45
N SER A 35 -1.38 -5.28 18.16
CA SER A 35 -0.04 -5.05 17.62
C SER A 35 1.02 -5.20 18.72
N ARG A 36 2.24 -5.56 18.32
CA ARG A 36 3.41 -5.63 19.23
C ARG A 36 4.17 -4.30 19.32
N PHE A 37 3.90 -3.35 18.43
CA PHE A 37 4.73 -2.16 18.25
C PHE A 37 3.97 -0.83 18.37
N ILE A 38 2.63 -0.85 18.37
CA ILE A 38 1.83 0.37 18.59
C ILE A 38 0.62 0.08 19.48
N ASN A 39 0.05 1.14 20.07
CA ASN A 39 -1.22 1.05 20.77
C ASN A 39 -2.33 0.64 19.78
N THR A 40 -3.13 -0.36 20.12
CA THR A 40 -4.10 -0.97 19.20
C THR A 40 -5.45 -1.15 19.86
N ILE A 41 -6.49 -0.67 19.18
CA ILE A 41 -7.88 -1.03 19.48
C ILE A 41 -8.18 -2.30 18.67
N THR A 42 -8.63 -3.36 19.35
CA THR A 42 -8.95 -4.63 18.68
C THR A 42 -10.42 -4.69 18.30
N GLY A 43 -10.69 -5.14 17.06
CA GLY A 43 -12.04 -5.29 16.54
C GLY A 43 -12.08 -5.80 15.10
N ASP A 44 -13.27 -6.11 14.62
CA ASP A 44 -13.52 -6.42 13.21
C ASP A 44 -14.07 -5.18 12.51
N ALA A 45 -13.48 -4.80 11.37
CA ALA A 45 -13.92 -3.63 10.60
C ALA A 45 -15.33 -3.78 10.01
N ARG A 46 -15.90 -5.00 10.04
CA ARG A 46 -17.30 -5.25 9.67
C ARG A 46 -18.28 -4.86 10.77
N ASP A 47 -17.81 -4.66 11.99
CA ASP A 47 -18.61 -4.04 13.06
C ASP A 47 -18.59 -2.52 12.86
N VAL A 48 -19.51 -2.05 12.03
CA VAL A 48 -19.65 -0.62 11.69
C VAL A 48 -20.00 0.24 12.88
N GLY A 49 -20.72 -0.31 13.86
CA GLY A 49 -21.07 0.40 15.09
C GLY A 49 -19.84 0.70 15.95
N LEU A 50 -19.02 -0.32 16.18
CA LEU A 50 -17.74 -0.18 16.87
C LEU A 50 -16.83 0.82 16.14
N LEU A 51 -16.66 0.65 14.83
CA LEU A 51 -15.75 1.48 14.04
C LEU A 51 -16.20 2.95 14.02
N LYS A 52 -17.50 3.21 13.84
CA LYS A 52 -18.07 4.57 13.96
C LYS A 52 -17.80 5.18 15.33
N GLY A 53 -18.00 4.43 16.41
CA GLY A 53 -17.72 4.88 17.77
C GLY A 53 -16.25 5.30 17.94
N ILE A 54 -15.31 4.47 17.47
CA ILE A 54 -13.86 4.74 17.54
C ILE A 54 -13.48 5.99 16.77
N VAL A 55 -13.93 6.11 15.51
CA VAL A 55 -13.60 7.24 14.63
C VAL A 55 -14.11 8.54 15.23
N ARG A 56 -15.39 8.58 15.65
CA ARG A 56 -15.99 9.80 16.18
C ARG A 56 -15.46 10.20 17.56
N ALA A 57 -15.21 9.26 18.45
CA ALA A 57 -14.67 9.56 19.78
C ALA A 57 -13.19 9.97 19.74
N GLY A 58 -12.43 9.45 18.77
CA GLY A 58 -10.97 9.62 18.72
C GLY A 58 -10.53 11.02 18.30
N LYS A 59 -11.35 11.78 17.55
CA LYS A 59 -11.00 13.11 17.01
C LYS A 59 -9.64 13.09 16.32
N TYR A 60 -9.49 12.18 15.36
CA TYR A 60 -8.27 12.03 14.57
C TYR A 60 -8.15 13.11 13.51
N ASP A 61 -6.93 13.56 13.22
CA ASP A 61 -6.64 14.41 12.05
C ASP A 61 -6.84 13.61 10.76
N ALA A 62 -6.42 12.32 10.77
CA ALA A 62 -6.67 11.43 9.64
C ALA A 62 -6.96 9.99 10.07
N VAL A 63 -7.78 9.31 9.25
CA VAL A 63 -8.03 7.86 9.30
C VAL A 63 -7.42 7.24 8.04
N ILE A 64 -6.33 6.50 8.21
CA ILE A 64 -5.66 5.78 7.11
C ILE A 64 -6.26 4.38 7.00
N ASN A 65 -6.95 4.12 5.89
CA ASN A 65 -7.53 2.81 5.62
C ASN A 65 -6.57 1.94 4.81
N ALA A 66 -5.80 1.10 5.51
CA ALA A 66 -4.92 0.08 4.95
C ALA A 66 -5.53 -1.34 4.99
N ILE A 67 -6.86 -1.45 5.23
CA ILE A 67 -7.58 -2.72 5.15
C ILE A 67 -7.93 -3.02 3.70
N GLY A 68 -7.69 -4.26 3.28
CA GLY A 68 -8.14 -4.77 2.00
C GLY A 68 -8.00 -6.28 1.91
N ILE A 69 -8.83 -6.90 1.08
CA ILE A 69 -8.71 -8.31 0.71
C ILE A 69 -8.14 -8.38 -0.69
N LEU A 70 -7.09 -9.17 -0.86
CA LEU A 70 -6.26 -9.21 -2.06
C LEU A 70 -6.55 -10.45 -2.93
N ASN A 71 -6.39 -10.30 -4.24
CA ASN A 71 -6.26 -11.39 -5.24
C ASN A 71 -7.30 -12.53 -5.05
N SER A 72 -6.83 -13.78 -4.97
CA SER A 72 -7.67 -14.96 -4.84
C SER A 72 -8.56 -14.96 -3.60
N PHE A 73 -8.13 -14.36 -2.49
CA PHE A 73 -8.97 -14.23 -1.30
C PHE A 73 -10.22 -13.39 -1.57
N ALA A 74 -10.14 -12.40 -2.46
CA ALA A 74 -11.31 -11.59 -2.85
C ALA A 74 -12.27 -12.39 -3.76
N GLU A 75 -11.73 -13.26 -4.64
CA GLU A 75 -12.53 -14.17 -5.46
C GLU A 75 -13.29 -15.18 -4.61
N ASP A 76 -12.62 -15.76 -3.61
CA ASP A 76 -13.18 -16.79 -2.74
C ASP A 76 -14.18 -16.22 -1.71
N ASN A 77 -14.06 -14.93 -1.36
CA ASN A 77 -14.83 -14.26 -0.31
C ASN A 77 -15.47 -12.96 -0.78
N LYS A 78 -16.28 -13.03 -1.84
CA LYS A 78 -16.85 -11.86 -2.55
C LYS A 78 -17.61 -10.90 -1.65
N SER A 79 -18.45 -11.39 -0.74
CA SER A 79 -19.21 -10.54 0.19
C SER A 79 -18.30 -9.73 1.12
N THR A 80 -17.26 -10.37 1.66
CA THR A 80 -16.29 -9.71 2.51
C THR A 80 -15.43 -8.72 1.71
N ALA A 81 -15.06 -9.07 0.48
CA ALA A 81 -14.32 -8.16 -0.40
C ALA A 81 -15.17 -6.95 -0.81
N SER A 82 -16.45 -7.15 -1.16
CA SER A 82 -17.38 -6.04 -1.43
C SER A 82 -17.49 -5.09 -0.24
N PHE A 83 -17.53 -5.64 0.96
CA PHE A 83 -17.62 -4.84 2.17
C PHE A 83 -16.30 -4.09 2.45
N LEU A 84 -15.18 -4.78 2.54
CA LEU A 84 -13.92 -4.19 3.00
C LEU A 84 -13.23 -3.35 1.92
N ASN A 85 -13.29 -3.78 0.65
CA ASN A 85 -12.66 -3.05 -0.44
C ASN A 85 -13.56 -1.95 -1.02
N GLY A 86 -14.87 -2.18 -1.09
CA GLY A 86 -15.82 -1.27 -1.73
C GLY A 86 -16.56 -0.38 -0.72
N TYR A 87 -17.31 -0.97 0.22
CA TYR A 87 -18.19 -0.21 1.11
C TYR A 87 -17.45 0.55 2.21
N LEU A 88 -16.47 -0.08 2.87
CA LEU A 88 -15.78 0.48 4.04
C LEU A 88 -15.18 1.87 3.80
N PRO A 89 -14.51 2.18 2.67
CA PRO A 89 -13.99 3.53 2.43
C PRO A 89 -15.08 4.59 2.44
N HIS A 90 -16.20 4.33 1.75
CA HIS A 90 -17.35 5.26 1.70
C HIS A 90 -18.02 5.41 3.07
N PHE A 91 -18.17 4.30 3.81
CA PHE A 91 -18.66 4.37 5.18
C PHE A 91 -17.79 5.27 6.08
N LEU A 92 -16.47 5.19 5.95
CA LEU A 92 -15.55 6.06 6.69
C LEU A 92 -15.72 7.54 6.28
N ALA A 93 -15.86 7.81 5.00
CA ALA A 93 -16.14 9.15 4.47
C ALA A 93 -17.47 9.70 5.04
N ASP A 94 -18.54 8.90 5.06
CA ASP A 94 -19.82 9.28 5.65
C ASP A 94 -19.72 9.56 7.15
N VAL A 95 -18.99 8.70 7.90
CA VAL A 95 -18.78 8.86 9.35
C VAL A 95 -18.03 10.14 9.69
N THR A 96 -17.15 10.59 8.79
CA THR A 96 -16.32 11.79 8.99
C THR A 96 -16.83 13.02 8.25
N ALA A 97 -17.98 12.97 7.60
CA ALA A 97 -18.48 14.03 6.73
C ALA A 97 -18.61 15.41 7.42
N ASP A 98 -19.03 15.41 8.69
CA ASP A 98 -19.19 16.59 9.55
C ASP A 98 -18.00 16.83 10.49
N MET A 99 -16.83 16.22 10.25
CA MET A 99 -15.62 16.35 11.05
C MET A 99 -14.48 16.91 10.21
N ASP A 100 -13.45 17.46 10.84
CA ASP A 100 -12.20 17.85 10.14
C ASP A 100 -11.33 16.65 9.76
N THR A 101 -11.65 15.46 10.26
CA THR A 101 -10.94 14.20 10.00
C THR A 101 -10.94 13.84 8.52
N GLN A 102 -9.77 13.68 7.92
CA GLN A 102 -9.60 13.21 6.55
C GLN A 102 -9.53 11.68 6.51
N VAL A 103 -10.20 11.06 5.54
CA VAL A 103 -10.00 9.64 5.22
C VAL A 103 -8.95 9.51 4.11
N VAL A 104 -7.89 8.73 4.38
CA VAL A 104 -6.86 8.39 3.38
C VAL A 104 -7.01 6.93 3.04
N HIS A 105 -7.45 6.63 1.81
CA HIS A 105 -7.71 5.28 1.33
C HIS A 105 -6.62 4.80 0.37
N MET A 106 -6.21 3.55 0.52
CA MET A 106 -5.27 2.89 -0.39
C MET A 106 -6.05 2.16 -1.48
N SER A 107 -5.87 2.58 -2.74
CA SER A 107 -6.30 1.83 -3.93
C SER A 107 -5.10 1.15 -4.60
N THR A 108 -5.23 0.71 -5.84
CA THR A 108 -4.26 -0.15 -6.54
C THR A 108 -4.26 0.10 -8.05
N ASP A 109 -3.13 -0.16 -8.70
CA ASP A 109 -3.02 -0.26 -10.16
C ASP A 109 -3.83 -1.42 -10.76
N CYS A 110 -4.19 -2.40 -9.93
CA CYS A 110 -5.00 -3.55 -10.37
C CYS A 110 -6.43 -3.16 -10.77
N VAL A 111 -6.91 -1.96 -10.48
CA VAL A 111 -8.18 -1.46 -11.04
C VAL A 111 -8.15 -1.44 -12.58
N PHE A 112 -6.96 -1.53 -13.18
CA PHE A 112 -6.74 -1.60 -14.62
C PHE A 112 -6.36 -3.00 -15.10
N SER A 113 -6.72 -3.32 -16.34
CA SER A 113 -6.40 -4.61 -16.98
C SER A 113 -4.91 -4.77 -17.29
N GLY A 114 -4.19 -3.69 -17.55
CA GLY A 114 -2.79 -3.69 -17.96
C GLY A 114 -2.59 -3.93 -19.46
N LYS A 115 -3.60 -3.64 -20.30
CA LYS A 115 -3.50 -3.75 -21.76
C LYS A 115 -2.76 -2.58 -22.39
N ASP A 116 -3.00 -1.35 -21.88
CA ASP A 116 -2.57 -0.12 -22.53
C ASP A 116 -1.38 0.55 -21.81
N GLY A 117 -1.31 0.45 -20.47
CA GLY A 117 -0.34 1.17 -19.66
C GLY A 117 -0.59 2.68 -19.58
N GLY A 118 0.20 3.39 -18.78
CA GLY A 118 0.13 4.84 -18.66
C GLY A 118 -1.23 5.37 -18.19
N TYR A 119 -1.92 4.64 -17.32
CA TYR A 119 -3.27 5.02 -16.85
C TYR A 119 -3.21 6.26 -15.95
N SER A 120 -3.99 7.27 -16.30
CA SER A 120 -4.18 8.49 -15.50
C SER A 120 -5.31 8.33 -14.48
N GLU A 121 -5.54 9.35 -13.65
CA GLU A 121 -6.67 9.40 -12.73
C GLU A 121 -8.03 9.40 -13.44
N GLN A 122 -8.07 9.91 -14.68
CA GLN A 122 -9.28 9.96 -15.52
C GLN A 122 -9.53 8.67 -16.30
N SER A 123 -8.56 7.74 -16.34
CA SER A 123 -8.74 6.45 -17.01
C SER A 123 -9.82 5.63 -16.33
N VAL A 124 -10.70 5.05 -17.13
CA VAL A 124 -11.81 4.22 -16.63
C VAL A 124 -11.26 2.87 -16.15
N PRO A 125 -11.49 2.46 -14.90
CA PRO A 125 -11.10 1.15 -14.41
C PRO A 125 -11.72 0.03 -15.25
N ASP A 126 -10.89 -0.85 -15.81
CA ASP A 126 -11.26 -1.96 -16.68
C ASP A 126 -10.77 -3.32 -16.20
N GLY A 127 -10.34 -3.40 -14.95
CA GLY A 127 -9.89 -4.64 -14.29
C GLY A 127 -11.01 -5.68 -14.24
N ASN A 128 -10.65 -6.96 -14.44
CA ASN A 128 -11.61 -8.03 -14.67
C ASN A 128 -11.89 -8.91 -13.46
N THR A 129 -10.99 -8.94 -12.47
CA THR A 129 -11.15 -9.76 -11.28
C THR A 129 -12.12 -9.11 -10.28
N PHE A 130 -12.64 -9.90 -9.36
CA PHE A 130 -13.47 -9.36 -8.29
C PHE A 130 -12.69 -8.40 -7.39
N TYR A 131 -11.40 -8.71 -7.16
CA TYR A 131 -10.48 -7.81 -6.47
C TYR A 131 -10.42 -6.45 -7.15
N ASP A 132 -10.12 -6.41 -8.45
CA ASP A 132 -9.96 -5.19 -9.24
C ASP A 132 -11.22 -4.30 -9.14
N ARG A 133 -12.39 -4.92 -9.38
CA ARG A 133 -13.68 -4.22 -9.34
C ARG A 133 -14.07 -3.74 -7.95
N SER A 134 -13.83 -4.55 -6.93
CA SER A 134 -14.15 -4.16 -5.55
C SER A 134 -13.25 -3.03 -5.05
N LYS A 135 -11.98 -2.98 -5.50
CA LYS A 135 -11.07 -1.87 -5.19
C LYS A 135 -11.47 -0.59 -5.93
N ALA A 136 -11.81 -0.68 -7.20
CA ALA A 136 -12.31 0.46 -7.97
C ALA A 136 -13.59 1.05 -7.36
N LEU A 137 -14.52 0.21 -6.89
CA LEU A 137 -15.74 0.65 -6.20
C LEU A 137 -15.46 1.45 -4.93
N GLY A 138 -14.36 1.17 -4.23
CA GLY A 138 -14.02 1.84 -2.97
C GLY A 138 -13.23 3.14 -3.12
N GLU A 139 -12.91 3.57 -4.32
CA GLU A 139 -12.16 4.80 -4.55
C GLU A 139 -12.99 6.03 -4.19
N LEU A 140 -12.48 6.83 -3.26
CA LEU A 140 -13.03 8.14 -2.91
C LEU A 140 -12.45 9.19 -3.85
N ASN A 141 -13.30 10.04 -4.39
CA ASN A 141 -12.89 11.15 -5.24
C ASN A 141 -13.76 12.37 -4.95
N ASP A 142 -13.45 13.04 -3.83
CA ASP A 142 -14.19 14.20 -3.34
C ASP A 142 -13.22 15.31 -2.89
N GLY A 143 -13.74 16.46 -2.49
CA GLY A 143 -12.96 17.64 -2.09
C GLY A 143 -12.37 17.57 -0.68
N LYS A 144 -12.41 16.43 0.01
CA LYS A 144 -11.93 16.28 1.39
C LYS A 144 -11.06 15.04 1.56
N ASN A 145 -11.57 13.89 1.15
CA ASN A 145 -10.90 12.60 1.35
C ASN A 145 -9.87 12.34 0.25
N LEU A 146 -8.92 11.47 0.53
CA LEU A 146 -7.84 11.14 -0.38
C LEU A 146 -7.85 9.65 -0.71
N THR A 147 -7.83 9.30 -1.98
CA THR A 147 -7.47 7.96 -2.45
C THR A 147 -6.12 8.00 -3.14
N LEU A 148 -5.17 7.22 -2.62
CA LEU A 148 -3.88 6.99 -3.26
C LEU A 148 -3.95 5.70 -4.07
N ARG A 149 -3.94 5.82 -5.40
CA ARG A 149 -3.87 4.68 -6.32
C ARG A 149 -2.40 4.40 -6.60
N ASN A 150 -1.91 3.24 -6.18
CA ASN A 150 -0.54 2.81 -6.37
C ASN A 150 -0.39 1.30 -6.18
N SER A 151 0.68 0.72 -6.71
CA SER A 151 1.15 -0.58 -6.31
C SER A 151 2.20 -0.44 -5.21
N ILE A 152 2.34 -1.43 -4.34
CA ILE A 152 3.27 -1.35 -3.22
C ILE A 152 4.17 -2.58 -3.10
N ILE A 153 5.39 -2.35 -2.65
CA ILE A 153 6.35 -3.38 -2.26
C ILE A 153 6.89 -3.07 -0.86
N GLY A 154 6.99 -4.10 -0.04
CA GLY A 154 7.52 -3.93 1.32
C GLY A 154 7.63 -5.26 2.05
N PRO A 155 8.30 -5.27 3.20
CA PRO A 155 8.39 -6.45 4.02
C PRO A 155 7.04 -6.79 4.65
N ASP A 156 6.81 -8.06 4.87
CA ASP A 156 5.65 -8.53 5.64
C ASP A 156 6.12 -9.04 6.99
N ILE A 157 5.40 -8.72 8.06
CA ILE A 157 5.69 -9.26 9.39
C ILE A 157 5.31 -10.74 9.53
N LYS A 158 4.61 -11.28 8.54
CA LYS A 158 4.23 -12.69 8.45
C LYS A 158 5.02 -13.39 7.35
N GLN A 159 5.59 -14.53 7.67
CA GLN A 159 6.27 -15.35 6.68
C GLN A 159 5.35 -15.76 5.51
N SER A 160 4.06 -15.94 5.76
CA SER A 160 3.04 -16.28 4.77
C SER A 160 2.57 -15.10 3.91
N GLY A 161 3.23 -13.94 3.98
CA GLY A 161 2.91 -12.78 3.13
C GLY A 161 3.01 -13.09 1.65
N ILE A 162 2.14 -12.49 0.84
CA ILE A 162 2.02 -12.76 -0.61
C ILE A 162 2.68 -11.70 -1.50
N GLY A 163 3.33 -10.70 -0.90
CA GLY A 163 3.99 -9.62 -1.64
C GLY A 163 5.23 -10.07 -2.41
N LEU A 164 5.55 -9.35 -3.49
CA LEU A 164 6.71 -9.65 -4.35
C LEU A 164 8.03 -9.68 -3.55
N LEU A 165 8.23 -8.74 -2.64
CA LEU A 165 9.42 -8.70 -1.80
C LEU A 165 9.49 -9.94 -0.90
N ASN A 166 8.39 -10.32 -0.25
CA ASN A 166 8.34 -11.51 0.59
C ASN A 166 8.67 -12.79 -0.20
N TRP A 167 8.10 -12.93 -1.40
CA TRP A 167 8.43 -14.02 -2.31
C TRP A 167 9.92 -14.03 -2.68
N PHE A 168 10.50 -12.86 -3.03
CA PHE A 168 11.90 -12.75 -3.42
C PHE A 168 12.86 -13.11 -2.29
N MET A 169 12.60 -12.62 -1.08
CA MET A 169 13.44 -12.89 0.09
C MET A 169 13.44 -14.38 0.50
N GLN A 170 12.42 -15.13 0.12
CA GLN A 170 12.32 -16.58 0.40
C GLN A 170 12.98 -17.46 -0.68
N GLN A 171 13.52 -16.89 -1.77
CA GLN A 171 14.19 -17.68 -2.80
C GLN A 171 15.49 -18.29 -2.25
N LYS A 172 15.61 -19.62 -2.41
CA LYS A 172 16.77 -20.41 -1.92
C LYS A 172 17.74 -20.84 -3.04
N GLY A 173 17.28 -20.82 -4.29
CA GLY A 173 18.12 -21.17 -5.44
C GLY A 173 19.06 -20.02 -5.83
N PRO A 174 20.14 -20.30 -6.57
CA PRO A 174 21.08 -19.27 -6.99
C PRO A 174 20.55 -18.36 -8.11
N VAL A 175 19.46 -18.75 -8.77
CA VAL A 175 18.91 -18.10 -9.96
C VAL A 175 17.45 -17.78 -9.76
N VAL A 176 17.04 -16.56 -10.14
CA VAL A 176 15.66 -16.08 -10.13
C VAL A 176 15.33 -15.45 -11.48
N ASN A 177 14.18 -15.80 -12.05
CA ASN A 177 13.71 -15.21 -13.30
C ASN A 177 12.96 -13.89 -13.04
N GLY A 178 13.35 -12.83 -13.77
CA GLY A 178 12.70 -11.53 -13.78
C GLY A 178 12.03 -11.22 -15.11
N TYR A 179 10.75 -10.85 -15.09
CA TYR A 179 9.98 -10.54 -16.30
C TYR A 179 10.34 -9.17 -16.84
N THR A 180 10.80 -9.10 -18.09
CA THR A 180 11.14 -7.86 -18.79
C THR A 180 9.92 -7.15 -19.39
N GLY A 181 8.84 -7.89 -19.66
CA GLY A 181 7.57 -7.35 -20.20
C GLY A 181 6.55 -6.97 -19.14
N ALA A 182 6.82 -7.21 -17.85
CA ALA A 182 5.92 -6.80 -16.76
C ALA A 182 6.33 -5.42 -16.23
N ILE A 183 5.66 -4.39 -16.72
CA ILE A 183 5.91 -3.00 -16.36
C ILE A 183 5.18 -2.65 -15.07
N TRP A 184 5.84 -1.94 -14.19
CA TRP A 184 5.33 -1.60 -12.86
C TRP A 184 5.61 -0.14 -12.52
N THR A 185 4.65 0.50 -11.87
CA THR A 185 4.81 1.75 -11.14
C THR A 185 4.28 1.56 -9.72
N GLY A 186 4.95 2.15 -8.76
CA GLY A 186 4.52 2.04 -7.36
C GLY A 186 5.56 2.54 -6.39
N GLN A 187 5.35 2.27 -5.12
CA GLN A 187 6.21 2.73 -4.04
C GLN A 187 6.61 1.59 -3.11
N THR A 188 7.71 1.77 -2.38
CA THR A 188 7.93 0.98 -1.17
C THR A 188 6.91 1.37 -0.11
N THR A 189 6.59 0.46 0.81
CA THR A 189 5.68 0.78 1.93
C THR A 189 6.22 1.89 2.83
N LEU A 190 7.54 2.03 2.94
CA LEU A 190 8.18 3.16 3.63
C LEU A 190 7.94 4.48 2.89
N GLN A 191 8.16 4.50 1.57
CA GLN A 191 7.92 5.68 0.76
C GLN A 191 6.44 6.07 0.76
N LEU A 192 5.54 5.08 0.73
CA LEU A 192 4.10 5.34 0.84
C LEU A 192 3.75 6.05 2.16
N ALA A 193 4.36 5.65 3.28
CA ALA A 193 4.16 6.33 4.56
C ALA A 193 4.62 7.79 4.50
N LYS A 194 5.79 8.07 3.91
CA LYS A 194 6.29 9.45 3.66
C LYS A 194 5.34 10.25 2.77
N THR A 195 4.83 9.61 1.71
CA THR A 195 3.86 10.23 0.79
C THR A 195 2.55 10.58 1.50
N MET A 196 2.04 9.67 2.35
CA MET A 196 0.82 9.92 3.14
C MET A 196 1.01 11.04 4.15
N GLU A 197 2.13 11.08 4.86
CA GLU A 197 2.44 12.16 5.80
C GLU A 197 2.41 13.53 5.12
N ASN A 198 3.10 13.64 3.98
CA ASN A 198 3.09 14.88 3.18
C ASN A 198 1.68 15.23 2.69
N ALA A 199 0.95 14.25 2.16
CA ALA A 199 -0.40 14.46 1.64
C ALA A 199 -1.37 14.96 2.72
N ILE A 200 -1.36 14.35 3.91
CA ILE A 200 -2.21 14.76 5.03
C ILE A 200 -1.82 16.18 5.51
N ALA A 201 -0.53 16.45 5.68
CA ALA A 201 -0.03 17.74 6.13
C ALA A 201 -0.38 18.89 5.18
N ASN A 202 -0.53 18.61 3.87
CA ASN A 202 -0.88 19.58 2.85
C ASN A 202 -2.36 19.49 2.40
N HIS A 203 -3.19 18.68 3.07
CA HIS A 203 -4.61 18.51 2.76
C HIS A 203 -4.88 18.08 1.32
N ALA A 204 -3.97 17.30 0.71
CA ALA A 204 -4.19 16.73 -0.62
C ALA A 204 -5.45 15.84 -0.62
N HIS A 205 -6.29 15.97 -1.64
CA HIS A 205 -7.59 15.29 -1.69
C HIS A 205 -7.93 14.75 -3.10
N GLY A 206 -9.03 14.02 -3.19
CA GLY A 206 -9.47 13.39 -4.42
C GLY A 206 -8.73 12.08 -4.71
N LEU A 207 -8.74 11.67 -5.99
CA LEU A 207 -8.06 10.47 -6.47
C LEU A 207 -6.71 10.86 -7.08
N ILE A 208 -5.63 10.26 -6.57
CA ILE A 208 -4.26 10.57 -7.00
C ILE A 208 -3.49 9.28 -7.30
N ASN A 209 -2.88 9.21 -8.48
CA ASN A 209 -1.91 8.18 -8.83
C ASN A 209 -0.57 8.50 -8.12
N ALA A 210 -0.36 7.88 -6.96
CA ALA A 210 0.81 8.12 -6.13
C ALA A 210 1.99 7.25 -6.59
N VAL A 211 2.64 7.67 -7.67
CA VAL A 211 3.72 6.93 -8.33
C VAL A 211 4.88 7.86 -8.71
N PRO A 212 6.12 7.34 -8.84
CA PRO A 212 7.23 8.10 -9.40
C PRO A 212 7.00 8.42 -10.88
N ASN A 213 7.78 9.35 -11.41
CA ASN A 213 7.66 9.81 -12.81
C ASN A 213 8.14 8.78 -13.86
N SER A 214 8.69 7.65 -13.42
CA SER A 214 9.16 6.58 -14.31
C SER A 214 8.56 5.24 -13.91
N SER A 215 8.45 4.34 -14.85
CA SER A 215 8.14 2.92 -14.60
C SER A 215 9.41 2.08 -14.47
N ILE A 216 9.29 0.85 -14.00
CA ILE A 216 10.36 -0.12 -13.90
C ILE A 216 9.83 -1.50 -14.32
N THR A 217 10.68 -2.34 -14.90
CA THR A 217 10.31 -3.74 -15.14
C THR A 217 10.43 -4.58 -13.87
N LYS A 218 9.69 -5.69 -13.78
CA LYS A 218 9.88 -6.64 -12.66
C LYS A 218 11.31 -7.19 -12.63
N TYR A 219 11.96 -7.37 -13.79
CA TYR A 219 13.37 -7.77 -13.87
C TYR A 219 14.30 -6.76 -13.18
N GLU A 220 14.20 -5.48 -13.54
CA GLU A 220 15.03 -4.42 -12.93
C GLU A 220 14.74 -4.27 -11.44
N LEU A 221 13.47 -4.37 -11.05
CA LEU A 221 13.06 -4.30 -9.64
C LEU A 221 13.70 -5.44 -8.82
N LEU A 222 13.73 -6.68 -9.34
CA LEU A 222 14.40 -7.80 -8.66
C LEU A 222 15.92 -7.62 -8.60
N LYS A 223 16.55 -6.98 -9.57
CA LYS A 223 17.97 -6.60 -9.50
C LYS A 223 18.24 -5.63 -8.34
N LEU A 224 17.38 -4.64 -8.14
CA LEU A 224 17.50 -3.72 -7.01
C LEU A 224 17.31 -4.44 -5.67
N PHE A 225 16.32 -5.34 -5.56
CA PHE A 225 16.17 -6.17 -4.36
C PHE A 225 17.43 -7.01 -4.09
N ASN A 226 17.98 -7.64 -5.13
CA ASN A 226 19.20 -8.43 -5.01
C ASN A 226 20.37 -7.58 -4.52
N LYS A 227 20.57 -6.39 -5.09
CA LYS A 227 21.63 -5.46 -4.73
C LYS A 227 21.54 -5.04 -3.26
N TYR A 228 20.39 -4.56 -2.82
CA TYR A 228 20.25 -3.88 -1.52
C TYR A 228 19.84 -4.79 -0.35
N LEU A 229 19.18 -5.92 -0.64
CA LEU A 229 18.63 -6.80 0.39
C LEU A 229 19.30 -8.16 0.48
N ARG A 230 20.01 -8.58 -0.60
CA ARG A 230 20.65 -9.90 -0.70
C ARG A 230 22.15 -9.83 -1.03
N GLY A 231 22.77 -8.64 -0.96
CA GLY A 231 24.21 -8.48 -1.24
C GLY A 231 24.64 -9.00 -2.63
N SER A 232 23.74 -8.94 -3.62
CA SER A 232 23.96 -9.47 -4.99
C SER A 232 24.24 -10.98 -5.04
N SER A 233 23.70 -11.75 -4.10
CA SER A 233 23.96 -13.20 -3.96
C SER A 233 23.23 -14.07 -4.99
N LEU A 234 22.28 -13.51 -5.77
CA LEU A 234 21.48 -14.23 -6.75
C LEU A 234 21.81 -13.79 -8.17
N GLU A 235 21.69 -14.70 -9.12
CA GLU A 235 21.63 -14.36 -10.53
C GLU A 235 20.18 -14.04 -10.93
N ILE A 236 19.93 -12.87 -11.51
CA ILE A 236 18.59 -12.47 -11.97
C ILE A 236 18.56 -12.61 -13.50
N ASN A 237 17.87 -13.62 -13.99
CA ASN A 237 17.76 -13.88 -15.43
C ASN A 237 16.61 -13.08 -16.04
N PRO A 238 16.87 -12.32 -17.13
CA PRO A 238 15.79 -11.67 -17.88
C PRO A 238 14.99 -12.75 -18.63
N VAL A 239 13.66 -12.74 -18.45
CA VAL A 239 12.77 -13.64 -19.19
C VAL A 239 11.66 -12.86 -19.85
N ASN A 240 11.40 -13.23 -21.11
CA ASN A 240 10.31 -12.66 -21.88
C ASN A 240 9.05 -13.53 -21.67
N GLY A 241 8.33 -13.29 -20.59
CA GLY A 241 7.20 -14.12 -20.16
C GLY A 241 5.90 -13.32 -20.08
N VAL A 242 5.48 -12.96 -18.87
CA VAL A 242 4.28 -12.17 -18.67
C VAL A 242 4.48 -10.75 -19.21
N CYS A 243 3.65 -10.34 -20.16
CA CYS A 243 3.55 -8.96 -20.64
C CYS A 243 2.27 -8.34 -20.05
N ALA A 244 2.44 -7.36 -19.18
CA ALA A 244 1.35 -6.57 -18.64
C ALA A 244 1.89 -5.17 -18.28
N ASP A 245 1.21 -4.16 -18.72
CA ASP A 245 1.57 -2.77 -18.38
C ASP A 245 0.43 -2.14 -17.57
N LYS A 246 0.56 -2.18 -16.25
CA LYS A 246 -0.35 -1.50 -15.31
C LYS A 246 0.23 -0.18 -14.83
N SER A 247 1.18 0.39 -15.58
CA SER A 247 1.81 1.64 -15.19
C SER A 247 0.79 2.77 -15.08
N LEU A 248 0.97 3.57 -14.06
CA LEU A 248 0.16 4.76 -13.77
C LEU A 248 0.98 6.01 -14.11
N ILE A 249 0.30 7.05 -14.55
CA ILE A 249 0.85 8.40 -14.67
C ILE A 249 0.04 9.33 -13.77
N ARG A 250 0.72 10.22 -13.06
CA ARG A 250 0.07 11.21 -12.20
C ARG A 250 -0.28 12.45 -13.01
N THR A 251 -1.55 12.79 -13.07
CA THR A 251 -2.09 14.00 -13.68
C THR A 251 -2.80 14.90 -12.67
N ASN A 252 -3.12 14.39 -11.48
CA ASN A 252 -3.58 15.18 -10.36
C ASN A 252 -2.38 15.61 -9.49
N PHE A 253 -2.06 16.90 -9.51
CA PHE A 253 -0.93 17.52 -8.81
C PHE A 253 -1.31 18.16 -7.47
N ASP A 254 -2.49 17.87 -6.93
CA ASP A 254 -2.86 18.28 -5.57
C ASP A 254 -1.88 17.71 -4.53
N LEU A 255 -1.33 16.54 -4.79
CA LEU A 255 -0.16 16.01 -4.10
C LEU A 255 1.12 16.67 -4.65
N ASN A 256 1.51 17.81 -4.07
CA ASN A 256 2.77 18.50 -4.39
C ASN A 256 3.95 17.81 -3.67
N TYR A 257 4.25 16.57 -4.06
CA TYR A 257 5.32 15.76 -3.49
C TYR A 257 6.04 14.98 -4.59
N ASN A 258 7.36 15.11 -4.62
CA ASN A 258 8.17 14.34 -5.56
C ASN A 258 8.51 12.97 -4.96
N ILE A 259 7.93 11.93 -5.54
CA ILE A 259 8.24 10.54 -5.17
C ILE A 259 9.58 10.18 -5.82
N PRO A 260 10.59 9.75 -5.06
CA PRO A 260 11.92 9.46 -5.57
C PRO A 260 11.94 8.25 -6.52
N ASP A 261 13.08 8.03 -7.17
CA ASP A 261 13.29 6.87 -8.03
C ASP A 261 13.32 5.54 -7.24
N TYR A 262 13.26 4.43 -7.98
CA TYR A 262 13.18 3.10 -7.38
C TYR A 262 14.43 2.71 -6.61
N GLU A 263 15.60 3.13 -7.08
CA GLU A 263 16.86 2.81 -6.40
C GLU A 263 16.92 3.48 -5.04
N THR A 264 16.56 4.74 -4.95
CA THR A 264 16.44 5.49 -3.69
C THR A 264 15.43 4.84 -2.75
N MET A 265 14.21 4.57 -3.23
CA MET A 265 13.16 3.96 -2.40
C MET A 265 13.55 2.60 -1.84
N ILE A 266 14.23 1.76 -2.64
CA ILE A 266 14.60 0.40 -2.23
C ILE A 266 15.80 0.43 -1.30
N SER A 267 16.79 1.31 -1.52
CA SER A 267 17.91 1.47 -0.61
C SER A 267 17.47 1.97 0.76
N GLU A 268 16.58 2.96 0.83
CA GLU A 268 16.01 3.43 2.10
C GLU A 268 15.19 2.34 2.81
N LEU A 269 14.42 1.56 2.06
CA LEU A 269 13.69 0.42 2.63
C LEU A 269 14.65 -0.64 3.19
N ALA A 270 15.75 -0.91 2.52
CA ALA A 270 16.76 -1.86 2.99
C ALA A 270 17.39 -1.42 4.32
N GLU A 271 17.75 -0.15 4.43
CA GLU A 271 18.25 0.41 5.70
C GLU A 271 17.21 0.35 6.81
N TRP A 272 15.94 0.69 6.51
CA TRP A 272 14.83 0.52 7.45
C TRP A 272 14.73 -0.93 7.93
N MET A 273 14.74 -1.90 7.02
CA MET A 273 14.64 -3.31 7.36
C MET A 273 15.80 -3.81 8.23
N LYS A 274 17.00 -3.26 8.08
CA LYS A 274 18.17 -3.56 8.96
C LYS A 274 17.92 -3.04 10.38
N ILE A 275 17.40 -1.82 10.53
CA ILE A 275 17.07 -1.23 11.83
C ILE A 275 16.01 -2.05 12.57
N TYR A 276 15.00 -2.53 11.85
CA TYR A 276 13.86 -3.29 12.40
C TYR A 276 13.89 -4.78 12.08
N LYS A 277 15.10 -5.37 11.98
CA LYS A 277 15.26 -6.78 11.59
C LYS A 277 14.52 -7.76 12.48
N GLU A 278 14.30 -7.43 13.74
CA GLU A 278 13.54 -8.25 14.68
C GLU A 278 12.05 -8.39 14.33
N LEU A 279 11.50 -7.49 13.51
CA LEU A 279 10.13 -7.62 12.98
C LEU A 279 10.06 -8.62 11.84
N TYR A 280 11.19 -8.93 11.20
CA TYR A 280 11.29 -9.75 10.00
C TYR A 280 12.21 -10.97 10.17
N PRO A 281 12.02 -11.80 11.22
CA PRO A 281 12.97 -12.89 11.54
C PRO A 281 13.02 -14.00 10.48
N HIS A 282 12.11 -13.99 9.54
CA HIS A 282 12.04 -14.94 8.41
C HIS A 282 12.80 -14.45 7.17
N TYR A 283 13.37 -13.25 7.20
CA TYR A 283 14.24 -12.73 6.14
C TYR A 283 15.70 -12.82 6.59
N ASP A 284 16.56 -13.29 5.69
CA ASP A 284 18.01 -13.17 5.82
C ASP A 284 18.43 -11.79 5.28
N ILE A 285 18.45 -10.80 6.18
CA ILE A 285 18.81 -9.41 5.86
C ILE A 285 20.29 -9.24 6.13
N GLN A 286 21.04 -8.91 5.07
CA GLN A 286 22.49 -8.70 5.12
C GLN A 286 22.88 -7.23 5.38
#